data_e1f0b61e8ab71a09884e9432dadf0f10
#
_entry.id   e1f0b61e8ab71a09884e9432dadf0f10
#
_cell.length_a   1.000
_cell.length_b   1.000
_cell.length_c   1.000
_cell.angle_alpha   90.00
_cell.angle_beta   90.00
_cell.angle_gamma   90.00
#
_symmetry.space_group_name_H-M   'P 1'
#
loop_
_entity.id
_entity.type
_entity.pdbx_description
1 polymer ?
#
loop_
_entity_poly.entity_id
_entity_poly.type
_entity_poly.pdbx_seq_one_letter_code
_entity_poly.pdbx_strand_id
1 'polypeptide(L)'
;MNKATIEKLPNTKEIPGAKRWEEERGEFVQVAYQEAMHHLAIFEIRKGFSRGNHYHERKEEVFYVFQGKIKASFIDMDTLQKEEEILEKGDKIRVKPRCGHLFYGLEDTLVIEYSPQVYDKEDSCKIDLS
;
A
#
# COMPACT_ATOMS: atom_id res chain seq x y z
N MET A 1 -0.18 10.55 -12.18
CA MET A 1 -1.47 10.23 -11.50
C MET A 1 -1.42 10.74 -10.06
N ASN A 2 -2.49 11.38 -9.60
CA ASN A 2 -2.53 12.01 -8.28
C ASN A 2 -3.13 11.13 -7.18
N LYS A 3 -3.76 10.01 -7.54
CA LYS A 3 -4.49 9.19 -6.58
C LYS A 3 -3.67 8.08 -5.93
N ALA A 4 -2.49 7.81 -6.45
CA ALA A 4 -1.55 6.87 -5.85
C ALA A 4 -0.21 7.57 -5.65
N THR A 5 0.21 7.71 -4.39
CA THR A 5 1.43 8.45 -4.04
C THR A 5 2.38 7.53 -3.30
N ILE A 6 3.60 7.38 -3.82
CA ILE A 6 4.64 6.57 -3.19
C ILE A 6 5.46 7.44 -2.25
N GLU A 7 5.64 6.94 -1.03
CA GLU A 7 6.50 7.53 -0.02
C GLU A 7 7.53 6.48 0.41
N LYS A 8 8.82 6.79 0.29
CA LYS A 8 9.84 5.91 0.85
C LYS A 8 10.09 6.30 2.29
N LEU A 9 10.05 5.34 3.21
CA LEU A 9 10.39 5.62 4.59
C LEU A 9 11.89 5.88 4.70
N PRO A 10 12.30 7.04 5.28
CA PRO A 10 13.72 7.31 5.49
C PRO A 10 14.36 6.25 6.37
N ASN A 11 15.56 5.81 6.00
CA ASN A 11 16.32 4.82 6.76
C ASN A 11 17.20 5.55 7.78
N THR A 12 16.59 5.92 8.89
CA THR A 12 17.25 6.65 9.98
C THR A 12 16.35 6.65 11.20
N LYS A 13 16.91 6.68 12.40
CA LYS A 13 16.14 6.88 13.61
C LYS A 13 16.21 8.32 14.14
N GLU A 14 16.85 9.22 13.40
CA GLU A 14 17.16 10.57 13.89
C GLU A 14 16.08 11.62 13.64
N ILE A 15 15.04 11.27 12.86
CA ILE A 15 13.96 12.20 12.54
C ILE A 15 12.66 11.78 13.21
N PRO A 16 11.74 12.72 13.49
CA PRO A 16 10.37 12.36 13.89
C PRO A 16 9.59 11.86 12.67
N GLY A 17 8.48 11.15 12.94
CA GLY A 17 7.58 10.71 11.89
C GLY A 17 7.86 9.31 11.40
N ALA A 18 7.20 8.93 10.31
CA ALA A 18 7.35 7.61 9.72
C ALA A 18 8.81 7.43 9.22
N LYS A 19 9.39 6.28 9.57
CA LYS A 19 10.79 5.99 9.30
C LYS A 19 11.06 4.52 9.54
N ARG A 20 12.25 4.07 9.14
CA ARG A 20 12.74 2.74 9.48
C ARG A 20 14.23 2.79 9.74
N TRP A 21 14.76 1.82 10.49
CA TRP A 21 16.21 1.66 10.65
C TRP A 21 16.53 0.21 10.98
N GLU A 22 17.75 -0.18 10.65
CA GLU A 22 18.26 -1.51 10.94
C GLU A 22 19.27 -1.47 12.06
N GLU A 23 19.23 -2.48 12.91
CA GLU A 23 20.17 -2.72 13.99
C GLU A 23 20.62 -4.17 13.90
N GLU A 24 21.67 -4.53 14.63
CA GLU A 24 22.17 -5.90 14.66
C GLU A 24 21.07 -6.92 15.03
N ARG A 25 20.16 -6.52 15.91
CA ARG A 25 19.04 -7.37 16.36
C ARG A 25 17.83 -7.39 15.43
N GLY A 26 17.85 -6.60 14.35
CA GLY A 26 16.77 -6.56 13.39
C GLY A 26 16.34 -5.16 13.02
N GLU A 27 15.30 -5.08 12.19
CA GLU A 27 14.74 -3.82 11.70
C GLU A 27 13.60 -3.33 12.59
N PHE A 28 13.56 -2.02 12.83
CA PHE A 28 12.42 -1.34 13.41
C PHE A 28 11.77 -0.46 12.33
N VAL A 29 10.45 -0.59 12.17
CA VAL A 29 9.71 0.22 11.19
C VAL A 29 8.57 0.94 11.90
N GLN A 30 8.58 2.27 11.82
CA GLN A 30 7.46 3.11 12.24
C GLN A 30 6.71 3.52 10.97
N VAL A 31 5.72 2.71 10.61
CA VAL A 31 5.01 2.83 9.32
C VAL A 31 4.18 4.11 9.26
N ALA A 32 3.57 4.51 10.38
CA ALA A 32 2.70 5.67 10.47
C ALA A 32 3.00 6.45 11.75
N TYR A 33 2.75 7.76 11.70
CA TYR A 33 2.94 8.63 12.84
C TYR A 33 1.88 9.73 12.79
N GLN A 34 1.11 9.87 13.89
CA GLN A 34 0.05 10.87 14.02
C GLN A 34 -0.97 10.83 12.89
N GLU A 35 -1.33 9.62 12.44
CA GLU A 35 -2.37 9.41 11.45
C GLU A 35 -3.57 8.73 12.09
N ALA A 36 -4.77 9.09 11.64
CA ALA A 36 -5.99 8.38 12.03
C ALA A 36 -5.97 6.98 11.45
N MET A 37 -6.32 5.99 12.26
CA MET A 37 -6.26 4.59 11.85
C MET A 37 -7.41 3.84 12.50
N HIS A 38 -8.41 3.47 11.71
CA HIS A 38 -9.56 2.69 12.17
C HIS A 38 -9.59 1.29 11.57
N HIS A 39 -8.62 0.98 10.71
CA HIS A 39 -8.44 -0.34 10.13
C HIS A 39 -6.95 -0.59 9.98
N LEU A 40 -6.49 -1.74 10.45
CA LEU A 40 -5.10 -2.17 10.31
C LEU A 40 -5.09 -3.66 10.03
N ALA A 41 -4.42 -4.08 8.95
CA ALA A 41 -4.29 -5.48 8.59
C ALA A 41 -2.91 -5.77 8.05
N ILE A 42 -2.53 -7.03 8.08
CA ILE A 42 -1.32 -7.53 7.47
C ILE A 42 -1.76 -8.64 6.51
N PHE A 43 -1.22 -8.63 5.30
CA PHE A 43 -1.52 -9.70 4.35
C PHE A 43 -0.29 -10.14 3.59
N GLU A 44 -0.35 -11.36 3.09
CA GLU A 44 0.67 -11.94 2.24
C GLU A 44 0.24 -11.93 0.79
N ILE A 45 1.20 -11.75 -0.11
CA ILE A 45 1.03 -12.06 -1.53
C ILE A 45 2.17 -12.99 -1.90
N ARG A 46 1.86 -14.25 -2.14
CA ARG A 46 2.88 -15.20 -2.58
C ARG A 46 3.24 -14.93 -4.02
N LYS A 47 4.48 -15.23 -4.37
CA LYS A 47 4.98 -15.07 -5.74
C LYS A 47 4.00 -15.71 -6.74
N GLY A 48 3.62 -14.92 -7.77
CA GLY A 48 2.72 -15.38 -8.83
C GLY A 48 1.24 -15.17 -8.53
N PHE A 49 0.87 -14.72 -7.33
CA PHE A 49 -0.50 -14.44 -6.96
C PHE A 49 -0.75 -12.94 -6.92
N SER A 50 -2.02 -12.57 -6.94
CA SER A 50 -2.45 -11.17 -6.94
C SER A 50 -3.50 -10.91 -5.86
N ARG A 51 -3.56 -9.65 -5.41
CA ARG A 51 -4.64 -9.13 -4.58
C ARG A 51 -5.07 -7.79 -5.13
N GLY A 52 -6.38 -7.50 -5.05
CA GLY A 52 -6.95 -6.24 -5.51
C GLY A 52 -7.97 -6.45 -6.60
N ASN A 53 -7.83 -5.73 -7.73
CA ASN A 53 -8.84 -5.61 -8.77
C ASN A 53 -10.13 -5.00 -8.22
N HIS A 54 -9.95 -3.93 -7.45
CA HIS A 54 -11.07 -3.16 -6.92
C HIS A 54 -10.65 -1.71 -6.66
N TYR A 55 -11.65 -0.88 -6.41
CA TYR A 55 -11.47 0.48 -5.90
C TYR A 55 -12.54 0.74 -4.83
N HIS A 56 -12.33 1.80 -4.08
CA HIS A 56 -13.26 2.24 -3.05
C HIS A 56 -13.74 3.66 -3.38
N GLU A 57 -15.03 3.91 -3.13
CA GLU A 57 -15.59 5.24 -3.38
C GLU A 57 -15.20 6.24 -2.29
N ARG A 58 -15.05 5.78 -1.05
CA ARG A 58 -14.86 6.64 0.10
C ARG A 58 -13.60 6.37 0.91
N LYS A 59 -13.08 5.16 0.80
CA LYS A 59 -11.97 4.70 1.64
C LYS A 59 -10.63 5.07 1.03
N GLU A 60 -9.78 5.69 1.85
CA GLU A 60 -8.35 5.83 1.56
C GLU A 60 -7.61 4.63 2.15
N GLU A 61 -6.64 4.10 1.43
CA GLU A 61 -5.82 2.99 1.90
C GLU A 61 -4.35 3.36 1.83
N VAL A 62 -3.59 2.92 2.84
CA VAL A 62 -2.14 3.05 2.84
C VAL A 62 -1.55 1.66 2.96
N PHE A 63 -0.58 1.36 2.12
CA PHE A 63 0.11 0.07 2.09
C PHE A 63 1.61 0.28 2.30
N TYR A 64 2.21 -0.58 3.10
CA TYR A 64 3.65 -0.60 3.31
C TYR A 64 4.18 -1.99 3.00
N VAL A 65 5.18 -2.07 2.13
CA VAL A 65 5.83 -3.35 1.81
C VAL A 65 6.91 -3.59 2.85
N PHE A 66 6.64 -4.53 3.75
CA PHE A 66 7.58 -4.90 4.80
C PHE A 66 8.66 -5.83 4.26
N GLN A 67 8.30 -6.69 3.33
CA GLN A 67 9.18 -7.73 2.78
C GLN A 67 8.69 -8.11 1.39
N GLY A 68 9.61 -8.37 0.47
CA GLY A 68 9.28 -8.84 -0.87
C GLY A 68 9.24 -7.74 -1.91
N LYS A 69 8.56 -8.05 -3.02
CA LYS A 69 8.47 -7.16 -4.18
C LYS A 69 7.18 -7.43 -4.93
N ILE A 70 6.48 -6.36 -5.29
CA ILE A 70 5.23 -6.44 -6.04
C ILE A 70 5.26 -5.50 -7.25
N LYS A 71 4.49 -5.88 -8.27
CA LYS A 71 4.11 -4.97 -9.35
C LYS A 71 2.74 -4.42 -8.99
N ALA A 72 2.65 -3.12 -8.79
CA ALA A 72 1.41 -2.43 -8.46
C ALA A 72 0.87 -1.74 -9.69
N SER A 73 -0.38 -2.03 -10.03
CA SER A 73 -1.08 -1.41 -11.15
C SER A 73 -2.20 -0.55 -10.60
N PHE A 74 -2.36 0.65 -11.15
CA PHE A 74 -3.35 1.62 -10.70
C PHE A 74 -4.16 2.16 -11.87
N ILE A 75 -5.40 2.51 -11.59
CA ILE A 75 -6.27 3.24 -12.54
C ILE A 75 -7.04 4.32 -11.79
N ASP A 76 -6.98 5.53 -12.30
CA ASP A 76 -7.83 6.64 -11.83
C ASP A 76 -9.20 6.48 -12.46
N MET A 77 -10.23 6.22 -11.63
CA MET A 77 -11.58 5.96 -12.14
C MET A 77 -12.26 7.20 -12.74
N ASP A 78 -11.71 8.39 -12.51
CA ASP A 78 -12.27 9.61 -13.07
C ASP A 78 -11.67 9.94 -14.45
N THR A 79 -10.39 9.70 -14.65
CA THR A 79 -9.68 10.02 -15.89
C THR A 79 -9.37 8.80 -16.74
N LEU A 80 -9.43 7.60 -16.14
CA LEU A 80 -9.01 6.31 -16.71
C LEU A 80 -7.52 6.23 -17.00
N GLN A 81 -6.72 7.15 -16.46
CA GLN A 81 -5.27 7.08 -16.53
C GLN A 81 -4.77 5.87 -15.74
N LYS A 82 -3.82 5.14 -16.31
CA LYS A 82 -3.22 3.95 -15.71
C LYS A 82 -1.75 4.19 -15.43
N GLU A 83 -1.27 3.56 -14.35
CA GLU A 83 0.14 3.55 -13.97
C GLU A 83 0.53 2.19 -13.44
N GLU A 84 1.80 1.84 -13.60
CA GLU A 84 2.41 0.68 -12.98
C GLU A 84 3.67 1.11 -12.22
N GLU A 85 3.89 0.50 -11.06
CA GLU A 85 5.06 0.75 -10.23
C GLU A 85 5.55 -0.56 -9.64
N ILE A 86 6.86 -0.68 -9.45
CA ILE A 86 7.46 -1.77 -8.69
C ILE A 86 7.67 -1.26 -7.26
N LEU A 87 7.05 -1.94 -6.31
CA LEU A 87 7.19 -1.62 -4.90
C LEU A 87 7.96 -2.73 -4.19
N GLU A 88 8.85 -2.34 -3.31
CA GLU A 88 9.67 -3.27 -2.56
C GLU A 88 9.81 -2.82 -1.10
N LYS A 89 10.52 -3.61 -0.31
CA LYS A 89 10.76 -3.32 1.10
C LYS A 89 11.09 -1.84 1.33
N GLY A 90 10.36 -1.20 2.23
CA GLY A 90 10.55 0.20 2.58
C GLY A 90 9.66 1.16 1.81
N ASP A 91 8.92 0.68 0.82
CA ASP A 91 8.01 1.52 0.05
C ASP A 91 6.63 1.57 0.70
N LYS A 92 6.11 2.78 0.84
CA LYS A 92 4.78 3.05 1.36
C LYS A 92 4.00 3.75 0.25
N ILE A 93 2.77 3.30 0.02
CA ILE A 93 1.92 3.92 -1.00
C ILE A 93 0.56 4.28 -0.41
N ARG A 94 0.12 5.48 -0.71
CA ARG A 94 -1.19 6.00 -0.31
C ARG A 94 -2.10 6.02 -1.52
N VAL A 95 -3.23 5.34 -1.42
CA VAL A 95 -4.21 5.17 -2.50
C VAL A 95 -5.49 5.90 -2.08
N LYS A 96 -5.84 6.95 -2.82
CA LYS A 96 -7.03 7.75 -2.57
C LYS A 96 -8.29 7.02 -3.04
N PRO A 97 -9.49 7.46 -2.59
CA PRO A 97 -10.74 6.95 -3.14
C PRO A 97 -10.78 7.09 -4.66
N ARG A 98 -11.50 6.19 -5.31
CA ARG A 98 -11.68 6.11 -6.76
C ARG A 98 -10.38 5.86 -7.53
N CYS A 99 -9.42 5.21 -6.86
CA CYS A 99 -8.22 4.69 -7.49
C CYS A 99 -8.22 3.17 -7.40
N GLY A 100 -8.38 2.51 -8.53
CA GLY A 100 -8.30 1.07 -8.60
C GLY A 100 -6.87 0.59 -8.48
N HIS A 101 -6.69 -0.58 -7.89
CA HIS A 101 -5.35 -1.13 -7.72
C HIS A 101 -5.35 -2.66 -7.83
N LEU A 102 -4.22 -3.18 -8.27
CA LEU A 102 -3.92 -4.61 -8.33
C LEU A 102 -2.45 -4.79 -7.97
N PHE A 103 -2.19 -5.64 -6.99
CA PHE A 103 -0.83 -5.99 -6.58
C PHE A 103 -0.51 -7.41 -7.00
N TYR A 104 0.54 -7.58 -7.79
CA TYR A 104 1.03 -8.88 -8.24
C TYR A 104 2.36 -9.18 -7.57
N GLY A 105 2.46 -10.35 -6.94
CA GLY A 105 3.66 -10.78 -6.23
C GLY A 105 4.78 -11.22 -7.18
N LEU A 106 5.84 -10.42 -7.25
CA LEU A 106 7.06 -10.79 -7.95
C LEU A 106 7.94 -11.68 -7.09
N GLU A 107 7.76 -11.58 -5.78
CA GLU A 107 8.38 -12.41 -4.73
C GLU A 107 7.31 -12.66 -3.67
N ASP A 108 7.57 -13.58 -2.75
CA ASP A 108 6.73 -13.72 -1.57
C ASP A 108 6.79 -12.42 -0.77
N THR A 109 5.65 -11.79 -0.58
CA THR A 109 5.57 -10.42 -0.07
C THR A 109 4.67 -10.33 1.15
N LEU A 110 5.08 -9.51 2.11
CA LEU A 110 4.32 -9.17 3.29
C LEU A 110 4.01 -7.69 3.27
N VAL A 111 2.72 -7.35 3.34
CA VAL A 111 2.22 -5.98 3.25
C VAL A 111 1.41 -5.65 4.49
N ILE A 112 1.64 -4.44 5.01
CA ILE A 112 0.84 -3.86 6.07
C ILE A 112 -0.08 -2.83 5.42
N GLU A 113 -1.40 -2.92 5.71
CA GLU A 113 -2.35 -1.92 5.23
C GLU A 113 -3.06 -1.26 6.38
N TYR A 114 -3.35 0.03 6.23
CA TYR A 114 -4.20 0.72 7.18
C TYR A 114 -5.04 1.78 6.47
N SER A 115 -6.09 2.21 7.16
CA SER A 115 -7.04 3.19 6.63
C SER A 115 -7.59 4.06 7.75
N PRO A 116 -7.82 5.36 7.52
CA PRO A 116 -8.53 6.19 8.46
C PRO A 116 -10.01 5.85 8.57
N GLN A 117 -10.58 5.14 7.58
CA GLN A 117 -11.96 4.68 7.59
C GLN A 117 -12.06 3.23 8.02
N VAL A 118 -13.19 2.84 8.64
CA VAL A 118 -13.49 1.45 8.94
C VAL A 118 -13.76 0.68 7.64
N TYR A 119 -13.55 -0.64 7.68
CA TYR A 119 -13.88 -1.49 6.56
C TYR A 119 -15.39 -1.50 6.30
N ASP A 120 -15.77 -1.35 5.04
CA ASP A 120 -17.15 -1.43 4.57
C ASP A 120 -17.14 -2.21 3.25
N LYS A 121 -17.66 -3.42 3.28
CA LYS A 121 -17.66 -4.30 2.09
C LYS A 121 -18.51 -3.73 0.95
N GLU A 122 -19.48 -2.86 1.24
CA GLU A 122 -20.29 -2.23 0.20
C GLU A 122 -19.52 -1.13 -0.53
N ASP A 123 -18.43 -0.68 0.04
CA ASP A 123 -17.53 0.29 -0.58
C ASP A 123 -16.38 -0.40 -1.34
N SER A 124 -16.61 -1.61 -1.83
CA SER A 124 -15.63 -2.32 -2.65
C SER A 124 -16.22 -2.58 -4.04
N CYS A 125 -15.67 -1.91 -5.05
CA CYS A 125 -16.15 -1.97 -6.42
C CYS A 125 -15.15 -2.76 -7.26
N LYS A 126 -15.60 -3.82 -7.93
CA LYS A 126 -14.72 -4.68 -8.72
C LYS A 126 -14.35 -4.05 -10.05
N ILE A 127 -13.11 -4.22 -10.43
CA ILE A 127 -12.57 -3.86 -11.75
C ILE A 127 -11.62 -4.96 -12.19
N ASP A 128 -11.10 -4.86 -13.41
CA ASP A 128 -10.10 -5.79 -13.91
C ASP A 128 -8.91 -5.02 -14.47
N LEU A 129 -7.78 -5.14 -13.79
CA LEU A 129 -6.49 -4.56 -14.18
C LEU A 129 -5.51 -5.63 -14.66
N SER A 130 -5.96 -6.86 -14.73
CA SER A 130 -5.11 -7.99 -15.13
C SER A 130 -4.71 -7.93 -16.61
#